data_f6f48bfaeb5e54edefd5efa291e27e47
#
_entry.id   f6f48bfaeb5e54edefd5efa291e27e47
#
_cell.length_a   1.000
_cell.length_b   1.000
_cell.length_c   1.000
_cell.angle_alpha   90.00
_cell.angle_beta   90.00
_cell.angle_gamma   90.00
#
_symmetry.space_group_name_H-M   'P 1'
#
loop_
_entity.id
_entity.type
_entity.pdbx_description
1 polymer ?
#
loop_
_entity_poly.entity_id
_entity_poly.type
_entity_poly.pdbx_seq_one_letter_code
_entity_poly.pdbx_strand_id
1 'polypeptide(L)'
;KNFVTSDKIPDFSEANWVMSIDPAGAKPWTMVLFAIDPHGVAWAVKEFPDFDTWGGWIDLTKDKLSAGEAAQPNGYGLADYADEIRRMEKVCGDSEVIRIIDPRLGAASYQKSEGSSNIIDDLTDEDIIVQPAEALDIETGLQAINNLLAWDRDKPMDLDNKPRLMFSDECQNLISCLQAYVPGDLKAAPKDFVDVCRYFCIGNFEYFSEEELISTGGGGY
;
A
#
# COMPACT_ATOMS: atom_id res chain seq x y z
N LYS A 1 -5.52 19.91 -2.75
CA LYS A 1 -5.24 18.63 -2.09
C LYS A 1 -4.25 18.87 -0.96
N ASN A 2 -4.48 18.21 0.20
CA ASN A 2 -3.80 18.52 1.46
C ASN A 2 -2.67 17.53 1.74
N PHE A 3 -1.79 17.30 0.77
CA PHE A 3 -0.65 16.43 1.01
C PHE A 3 0.37 17.17 1.87
N VAL A 4 0.78 16.53 2.95
CA VAL A 4 1.94 16.91 3.75
C VAL A 4 2.98 15.85 3.52
N THR A 5 4.09 16.25 2.90
CA THR A 5 5.26 15.41 2.71
C THR A 5 6.34 15.84 3.70
N SER A 6 7.22 14.95 4.06
CA SER A 6 8.34 15.25 4.92
C SER A 6 9.58 14.47 4.50
N ASP A 7 10.70 15.16 4.40
CA ASP A 7 12.03 14.60 4.35
C ASP A 7 12.51 14.10 5.73
N LYS A 8 11.79 14.50 6.79
CA LYS A 8 12.02 14.07 8.17
C LYS A 8 10.98 13.02 8.53
N ILE A 9 11.33 11.79 8.25
CA ILE A 9 10.55 10.63 8.67
C ILE A 9 10.73 10.47 10.18
N PRO A 10 9.64 10.24 10.95
CA PRO A 10 9.74 9.92 12.38
C PRO A 10 10.56 8.66 12.63
N ASP A 11 11.01 8.48 13.85
CA ASP A 11 11.47 7.18 14.31
C ASP A 11 10.27 6.23 14.40
N PHE A 12 10.31 5.16 13.64
CA PHE A 12 9.25 4.15 13.58
C PHE A 12 9.54 2.90 14.41
N SER A 13 10.45 2.99 15.39
CA SER A 13 10.81 1.84 16.25
C SER A 13 9.63 1.22 17.00
N GLU A 14 8.58 2.02 17.25
CA GLU A 14 7.34 1.58 17.93
C GLU A 14 6.13 1.52 16.99
N ALA A 15 6.32 1.68 15.66
CA ALA A 15 5.20 1.73 14.74
C ALA A 15 4.59 0.35 14.48
N ASN A 16 3.28 0.32 14.23
CA ASN A 16 2.65 -0.83 13.59
C ASN A 16 2.77 -0.70 12.08
N TRP A 17 3.05 -1.81 11.40
CA TRP A 17 3.34 -1.82 9.99
C TRP A 17 2.26 -2.52 9.16
N VAL A 18 1.87 -1.89 8.06
CA VAL A 18 0.90 -2.45 7.12
C VAL A 18 1.44 -2.31 5.71
N MET A 19 1.46 -3.39 4.94
CA MET A 19 1.75 -3.36 3.51
C MET A 19 0.46 -3.61 2.73
N SER A 20 0.15 -2.71 1.79
CA SER A 20 -0.95 -2.87 0.86
C SER A 20 -0.43 -3.23 -0.52
N ILE A 21 -1.03 -4.25 -1.17
CA ILE A 21 -0.56 -4.86 -2.41
C ILE A 21 -1.70 -4.91 -3.44
N ASP A 22 -1.45 -4.40 -4.65
CA ASP A 22 -2.33 -4.55 -5.81
C ASP A 22 -1.59 -5.33 -6.92
N PRO A 23 -1.85 -6.64 -7.05
CA PRO A 23 -1.26 -7.46 -8.10
C PRO A 23 -1.76 -7.06 -9.48
N ALA A 24 -0.95 -7.28 -10.50
CA ALA A 24 -1.34 -7.05 -11.88
C ALA A 24 -0.68 -8.08 -12.81
N GLY A 25 -1.38 -8.42 -13.92
CA GLY A 25 -0.86 -9.39 -14.89
C GLY A 25 0.00 -8.76 -16.00
N ALA A 26 -0.31 -7.53 -16.43
CA ALA A 26 0.32 -6.90 -17.59
C ALA A 26 1.24 -5.71 -17.24
N LYS A 27 1.37 -5.38 -15.98
CA LYS A 27 2.20 -4.29 -15.46
C LYS A 27 2.77 -4.72 -14.11
N PRO A 28 3.81 -4.05 -13.57
CA PRO A 28 4.29 -4.34 -12.23
C PRO A 28 3.17 -4.23 -11.19
N TRP A 29 3.26 -5.04 -10.15
CA TRP A 29 2.41 -4.87 -8.98
C TRP A 29 2.66 -3.50 -8.36
N THR A 30 1.66 -2.93 -7.72
CA THR A 30 1.85 -1.75 -6.89
C THR A 30 1.75 -2.13 -5.43
N MET A 31 2.71 -1.65 -4.64
CA MET A 31 2.79 -1.92 -3.21
C MET A 31 3.15 -0.63 -2.47
N VAL A 32 2.58 -0.45 -1.29
CA VAL A 32 2.94 0.65 -0.38
C VAL A 32 3.05 0.11 1.04
N LEU A 33 4.15 0.43 1.69
CA LEU A 33 4.38 0.13 3.09
C LEU A 33 4.03 1.35 3.93
N PHE A 34 3.13 1.15 4.89
CA PHE A 34 2.67 2.16 5.83
C PHE A 34 3.17 1.86 7.24
N ALA A 35 3.56 2.90 7.96
CA ALA A 35 3.82 2.88 9.40
C ALA A 35 2.72 3.66 10.12
N ILE A 36 2.19 3.13 11.22
CA ILE A 36 1.23 3.82 12.08
C ILE A 36 1.96 4.15 13.37
N ASP A 37 2.17 5.44 13.62
CA ASP A 37 2.91 5.90 14.79
C ASP A 37 2.06 5.85 16.08
N PRO A 38 2.67 5.96 17.27
CA PRO A 38 1.95 5.97 18.56
C PRO A 38 0.91 7.09 18.72
N HIS A 39 0.92 8.09 17.83
CA HIS A 39 -0.09 9.16 17.80
C HIS A 39 -1.24 8.87 16.82
N GLY A 40 -1.28 7.66 16.23
CA GLY A 40 -2.31 7.26 15.27
C GLY A 40 -2.18 7.96 13.91
N VAL A 41 -0.99 8.45 13.56
CA VAL A 41 -0.71 8.98 12.22
C VAL A 41 -0.12 7.87 11.36
N ALA A 42 -0.76 7.63 10.23
CA ALA A 42 -0.24 6.73 9.21
C ALA A 42 0.73 7.46 8.29
N TRP A 43 1.85 6.83 7.99
CA TRP A 43 2.89 7.31 7.08
C TRP A 43 3.07 6.33 5.94
N ALA A 44 2.90 6.76 4.69
CA ALA A 44 3.40 6.00 3.55
C ALA A 44 4.93 6.15 3.53
N VAL A 45 5.66 5.06 3.76
CA VAL A 45 7.12 5.08 4.00
C VAL A 45 7.90 4.61 2.78
N LYS A 46 7.43 3.55 2.12
CA LYS A 46 8.04 2.97 0.93
C LYS A 46 6.98 2.65 -0.11
N GLU A 47 7.35 2.72 -1.37
CA GLU A 47 6.51 2.31 -2.49
C GLU A 47 7.25 1.37 -3.43
N PHE A 48 6.50 0.57 -4.17
CA PHE A 48 6.99 -0.19 -5.31
C PHE A 48 5.93 -0.15 -6.44
N PRO A 49 6.31 0.11 -7.69
CA PRO A 49 7.64 0.53 -8.16
C PRO A 49 8.04 1.90 -7.61
N ASP A 50 9.27 2.04 -7.12
CA ASP A 50 9.80 3.33 -6.65
C ASP A 50 10.23 4.23 -7.82
N PHE A 51 10.14 5.54 -7.59
CA PHE A 51 10.44 6.52 -8.63
C PHE A 51 11.90 6.48 -9.09
N ASP A 52 12.84 6.27 -8.19
CA ASP A 52 14.27 6.36 -8.50
C ASP A 52 14.73 5.22 -9.39
N THR A 53 14.19 4.01 -9.19
CA THR A 53 14.54 2.82 -9.97
C THR A 53 13.72 2.71 -11.26
N TRP A 54 12.43 3.05 -11.20
CA TRP A 54 11.47 2.77 -12.27
C TRP A 54 11.02 4.00 -13.05
N GLY A 55 11.22 5.20 -12.48
CA GLY A 55 10.67 6.44 -13.00
C GLY A 55 9.21 6.67 -12.61
N GLY A 56 8.58 7.68 -13.21
CA GLY A 56 7.21 8.06 -12.93
C GLY A 56 6.20 7.03 -13.38
N TRP A 57 5.39 6.50 -12.45
CA TRP A 57 4.38 5.48 -12.73
C TRP A 57 3.40 5.86 -13.83
N ILE A 58 2.94 7.12 -13.83
CA ILE A 58 1.98 7.62 -14.81
C ILE A 58 2.56 7.58 -16.23
N ASP A 59 3.82 7.99 -16.39
CA ASP A 59 4.49 7.98 -17.70
C ASP A 59 4.84 6.55 -18.11
N LEU A 60 5.38 5.75 -17.19
CA LEU A 60 5.71 4.35 -17.41
C LEU A 60 4.52 3.56 -17.95
N THR A 61 3.35 3.71 -17.33
CA THR A 61 2.16 2.94 -17.71
C THR A 61 1.48 3.51 -18.95
N LYS A 62 1.48 4.83 -19.13
CA LYS A 62 0.88 5.49 -20.29
C LYS A 62 1.58 5.13 -21.59
N ASP A 63 2.91 5.20 -21.62
CA ASP A 63 3.68 4.96 -22.85
C ASP A 63 3.68 3.49 -23.23
N LYS A 64 3.89 2.59 -22.28
CA LYS A 64 3.92 1.14 -22.54
C LYS A 64 2.56 0.54 -22.85
N LEU A 65 1.50 0.97 -22.15
CA LEU A 65 0.14 0.50 -22.44
C LEU A 65 -0.38 1.02 -23.78
N SER A 66 -0.01 2.23 -24.19
CA SER A 66 -0.38 2.76 -25.50
C SER A 66 0.34 2.08 -26.66
N ALA A 67 1.56 1.57 -26.43
CA ALA A 67 2.32 0.79 -27.39
C ALA A 67 1.90 -0.70 -27.47
N GLY A 68 0.98 -1.15 -26.60
CA GLY A 68 0.60 -2.55 -26.47
C GLY A 68 1.69 -3.45 -25.87
N GLU A 69 2.71 -2.84 -25.29
CA GLU A 69 3.81 -3.55 -24.63
C GLU A 69 3.44 -3.83 -23.18
N ALA A 70 3.83 -5.01 -22.65
CA ALA A 70 3.73 -5.28 -21.24
C ALA A 70 4.64 -4.31 -20.47
N ALA A 71 4.09 -3.60 -19.51
CA ALA A 71 4.86 -2.70 -18.65
C ALA A 71 5.74 -3.45 -17.63
N GLN A 72 5.61 -4.78 -17.56
CA GLN A 72 6.47 -5.60 -16.71
C GLN A 72 7.87 -5.71 -17.27
N PRO A 73 8.91 -5.67 -16.44
CA PRO A 73 10.23 -6.12 -16.83
C PRO A 73 10.13 -7.57 -17.30
N ASN A 74 10.82 -7.90 -18.39
CA ASN A 74 10.88 -9.28 -18.87
C ASN A 74 11.41 -10.18 -17.75
N GLY A 75 10.59 -11.13 -17.31
CA GLY A 75 10.99 -12.14 -16.34
C GLY A 75 10.59 -11.90 -14.87
N TYR A 76 9.88 -10.82 -14.52
CA TYR A 76 9.36 -10.65 -13.16
C TYR A 76 8.27 -11.67 -12.89
N GLY A 77 8.56 -12.59 -11.97
CA GLY A 77 7.65 -13.62 -11.48
C GLY A 77 7.26 -13.41 -10.03
N LEU A 78 6.54 -14.37 -9.46
CA LEU A 78 6.10 -14.29 -8.06
C LEU A 78 7.26 -14.20 -7.07
N ALA A 79 8.32 -14.98 -7.28
CA ALA A 79 9.51 -14.95 -6.43
C ALA A 79 10.18 -13.57 -6.40
N ASP A 80 10.19 -12.85 -7.53
CA ASP A 80 10.73 -11.50 -7.60
C ASP A 80 9.88 -10.52 -6.77
N TYR A 81 8.54 -10.66 -6.79
CA TYR A 81 7.65 -9.87 -5.94
C TYR A 81 7.78 -10.23 -4.47
N ALA A 82 7.98 -11.51 -4.15
CA ALA A 82 8.27 -11.95 -2.78
C ALA A 82 9.56 -11.31 -2.26
N ASP A 83 10.60 -11.24 -3.09
CA ASP A 83 11.85 -10.58 -2.74
C ASP A 83 11.69 -9.06 -2.59
N GLU A 84 10.85 -8.41 -3.41
CA GLU A 84 10.54 -6.99 -3.24
C GLU A 84 9.77 -6.71 -1.95
N ILE A 85 8.80 -7.55 -1.58
CA ILE A 85 8.11 -7.46 -0.29
C ILE A 85 9.13 -7.51 0.85
N ARG A 86 9.98 -8.54 0.87
CA ARG A 86 11.05 -8.67 1.88
C ARG A 86 12.01 -7.48 1.89
N ARG A 87 12.33 -6.93 0.71
CA ARG A 87 13.20 -5.75 0.58
C ARG A 87 12.57 -4.50 1.19
N MET A 88 11.28 -4.27 0.92
CA MET A 88 10.55 -3.12 1.48
C MET A 88 10.44 -3.24 3.00
N GLU A 89 10.23 -4.44 3.53
CA GLU A 89 10.05 -4.70 4.96
C GLU A 89 11.33 -4.61 5.79
N LYS A 90 12.50 -4.53 5.17
CA LYS A 90 13.77 -4.35 5.93
C LYS A 90 13.78 -3.13 6.85
N VAL A 91 13.00 -2.10 6.52
CA VAL A 91 12.89 -0.91 7.36
C VAL A 91 12.11 -1.16 8.65
N CYS A 92 11.28 -2.22 8.68
CA CYS A 92 10.47 -2.59 9.84
C CYS A 92 11.29 -3.27 10.96
N GLY A 93 12.55 -3.66 10.68
CA GLY A 93 13.36 -4.44 11.63
C GLY A 93 12.72 -5.78 11.95
N ASP A 94 12.54 -6.07 13.24
CA ASP A 94 11.91 -7.30 13.73
C ASP A 94 10.39 -7.16 13.94
N SER A 95 9.79 -6.02 13.60
CA SER A 95 8.35 -5.77 13.78
C SER A 95 7.53 -6.60 12.80
N GLU A 96 6.40 -7.12 13.26
CA GLU A 96 5.44 -7.81 12.40
C GLU A 96 4.80 -6.84 11.41
N VAL A 97 4.60 -7.30 10.16
CA VAL A 97 3.95 -6.53 9.09
C VAL A 97 2.62 -7.20 8.73
N ILE A 98 1.52 -6.48 8.87
CA ILE A 98 0.23 -6.89 8.35
C ILE A 98 0.24 -6.65 6.83
N ARG A 99 -0.01 -7.70 6.03
CA ARG A 99 -0.03 -7.58 4.57
C ARG A 99 -1.45 -7.78 4.06
N ILE A 100 -1.95 -6.78 3.34
CA ILE A 100 -3.26 -6.83 2.68
C ILE A 100 -3.09 -6.80 1.16
N ILE A 101 -3.92 -7.55 0.45
CA ILE A 101 -3.85 -7.70 -1.01
C ILE A 101 -5.22 -7.45 -1.66
N ASP A 102 -5.25 -6.92 -2.90
CA ASP A 102 -6.51 -6.80 -3.66
C ASP A 102 -7.28 -8.13 -3.61
N PRO A 103 -8.51 -8.13 -3.07
CA PRO A 103 -9.26 -9.38 -2.86
C PRO A 103 -9.67 -10.05 -4.17
N ARG A 104 -9.77 -9.31 -5.28
CA ARG A 104 -10.19 -9.87 -6.57
C ARG A 104 -9.05 -10.57 -7.27
N LEU A 105 -7.88 -9.94 -7.36
CA LEU A 105 -6.73 -10.52 -8.05
C LEU A 105 -5.94 -11.47 -7.13
N GLY A 106 -5.82 -11.16 -5.85
CA GLY A 106 -5.15 -12.03 -4.90
C GLY A 106 -5.79 -13.42 -4.77
N ALA A 107 -7.13 -13.48 -4.74
CA ALA A 107 -7.89 -14.73 -4.63
C ALA A 107 -8.33 -15.33 -5.98
N ALA A 108 -8.04 -14.67 -7.12
CA ALA A 108 -8.40 -15.19 -8.44
C ALA A 108 -7.61 -16.45 -8.77
N SER A 109 -8.33 -17.55 -8.98
CA SER A 109 -7.70 -18.84 -9.33
C SER A 109 -7.14 -18.83 -10.74
N TYR A 110 -5.98 -19.41 -10.94
CA TYR A 110 -5.37 -19.69 -12.24
C TYR A 110 -4.80 -21.11 -12.31
N GLN A 111 -4.60 -21.60 -13.51
CA GLN A 111 -4.15 -22.98 -13.74
C GLN A 111 -2.63 -23.06 -13.69
N LYS A 112 -2.10 -23.96 -12.88
CA LYS A 112 -0.69 -24.41 -12.89
C LYS A 112 -0.61 -25.83 -13.47
N SER A 113 0.61 -26.31 -13.75
CA SER A 113 0.86 -27.68 -14.19
C SER A 113 0.38 -28.73 -13.16
N GLU A 114 0.36 -28.37 -11.88
CA GLU A 114 0.03 -29.25 -10.76
C GLU A 114 -1.38 -29.01 -10.20
N GLY A 115 -2.21 -28.15 -10.85
CA GLY A 115 -3.56 -27.85 -10.41
C GLY A 115 -3.93 -26.38 -10.49
N SER A 116 -4.95 -25.97 -9.72
CA SER A 116 -5.36 -24.58 -9.60
C SER A 116 -4.70 -23.94 -8.37
N SER A 117 -4.22 -22.71 -8.52
CA SER A 117 -3.66 -21.89 -7.44
C SER A 117 -4.16 -20.45 -7.53
N ASN A 118 -3.83 -19.63 -6.58
CA ASN A 118 -4.04 -18.18 -6.59
C ASN A 118 -2.81 -17.49 -5.99
N ILE A 119 -2.74 -16.16 -6.11
CA ILE A 119 -1.56 -15.39 -5.65
C ILE A 119 -1.35 -15.51 -4.14
N ILE A 120 -2.43 -15.58 -3.34
CA ILE A 120 -2.35 -15.70 -1.88
C ILE A 120 -1.70 -17.03 -1.48
N ASP A 121 -2.15 -18.13 -2.09
CA ASP A 121 -1.57 -19.46 -1.84
C ASP A 121 -0.10 -19.48 -2.24
N ASP A 122 0.23 -18.90 -3.40
CA ASP A 122 1.59 -18.88 -3.92
C ASP A 122 2.54 -18.01 -3.08
N LEU A 123 2.06 -16.89 -2.53
CA LEU A 123 2.84 -16.08 -1.56
C LEU A 123 3.02 -16.83 -0.24
N THR A 124 2.04 -17.63 0.17
CA THR A 124 2.14 -18.49 1.36
C THR A 124 3.21 -19.55 1.17
N ASP A 125 3.34 -20.13 -0.02
CA ASP A 125 4.42 -21.05 -0.38
C ASP A 125 5.83 -20.40 -0.29
N GLU A 126 5.88 -19.07 -0.41
CA GLU A 126 7.09 -18.24 -0.22
C GLU A 126 7.24 -17.72 1.22
N ASP A 127 6.52 -18.27 2.20
CA ASP A 127 6.49 -17.82 3.61
C ASP A 127 6.01 -16.36 3.79
N ILE A 128 5.22 -15.84 2.85
CA ILE A 128 4.62 -14.51 2.93
C ILE A 128 3.12 -14.64 3.16
N ILE A 129 2.70 -14.40 4.40
CA ILE A 129 1.28 -14.44 4.74
C ILE A 129 0.64 -13.11 4.36
N VAL A 130 -0.39 -13.16 3.53
CA VAL A 130 -1.20 -12.02 3.12
C VAL A 130 -2.68 -12.33 3.37
N GLN A 131 -3.46 -11.28 3.63
CA GLN A 131 -4.91 -11.39 3.78
C GLN A 131 -5.62 -10.51 2.74
N PRO A 132 -6.80 -10.92 2.24
CA PRO A 132 -7.58 -10.07 1.37
C PRO A 132 -7.95 -8.75 2.05
N ALA A 133 -7.75 -7.63 1.35
CA ALA A 133 -8.22 -6.33 1.82
C ALA A 133 -9.75 -6.29 1.85
N GLU A 134 -10.31 -5.44 2.69
CA GLU A 134 -11.75 -5.20 2.70
C GLU A 134 -12.18 -4.56 1.36
N ALA A 135 -13.15 -5.21 0.69
CA ALA A 135 -13.66 -4.77 -0.60
C ALA A 135 -14.86 -3.87 -0.42
N LEU A 136 -14.63 -2.57 -0.25
CA LEU A 136 -15.66 -1.55 -0.33
C LEU A 136 -15.68 -0.88 -1.71
N ASP A 137 -16.77 -0.16 -2.01
CA ASP A 137 -16.86 0.62 -3.23
C ASP A 137 -15.81 1.74 -3.29
N ILE A 138 -15.55 2.22 -4.51
CA ILE A 138 -14.49 3.20 -4.76
C ILE A 138 -14.77 4.52 -4.03
N GLU A 139 -16.03 4.96 -3.96
CA GLU A 139 -16.39 6.24 -3.35
C GLU A 139 -16.14 6.21 -1.84
N THR A 140 -16.52 5.14 -1.16
CA THR A 140 -16.24 4.93 0.27
C THR A 140 -14.74 4.95 0.54
N GLY A 141 -13.95 4.28 -0.29
CA GLY A 141 -12.50 4.28 -0.14
C GLY A 141 -11.85 5.66 -0.38
N LEU A 142 -12.31 6.40 -1.38
CA LEU A 142 -11.83 7.77 -1.61
C LEU A 142 -12.23 8.72 -0.48
N GLN A 143 -13.41 8.51 0.11
CA GLN A 143 -13.85 9.27 1.29
C GLN A 143 -12.95 8.96 2.50
N ALA A 144 -12.56 7.69 2.71
CA ALA A 144 -11.63 7.31 3.76
C ALA A 144 -10.27 8.02 3.60
N ILE A 145 -9.68 8.02 2.38
CA ILE A 145 -8.46 8.78 2.08
C ILE A 145 -8.64 10.27 2.40
N ASN A 146 -9.74 10.88 1.95
CA ASN A 146 -9.99 12.30 2.17
C ASN A 146 -10.14 12.63 3.66
N ASN A 147 -10.78 11.76 4.44
CA ASN A 147 -10.95 11.94 5.89
C ASN A 147 -9.59 11.92 6.62
N LEU A 148 -8.68 11.02 6.23
CA LEU A 148 -7.34 10.97 6.82
C LEU A 148 -6.44 12.12 6.38
N LEU A 149 -6.67 12.70 5.20
CA LEU A 149 -5.95 13.86 4.69
C LEU A 149 -6.52 15.20 5.22
N ALA A 150 -7.67 15.18 5.88
CA ALA A 150 -8.35 16.40 6.34
C ALA A 150 -7.65 17.01 7.56
N TRP A 151 -7.46 18.33 7.53
CA TRP A 151 -7.03 19.16 8.66
C TRP A 151 -7.45 20.61 8.45
N ASP A 152 -7.56 21.38 9.54
CA ASP A 152 -7.98 22.77 9.50
C ASP A 152 -6.77 23.66 9.16
N ARG A 153 -6.76 24.22 7.95
CA ARG A 153 -5.66 25.08 7.46
C ARG A 153 -5.63 26.46 8.08
N ASP A 154 -6.71 26.88 8.70
CA ASP A 154 -6.80 28.18 9.37
C ASP A 154 -6.20 28.13 10.78
N LYS A 155 -5.83 26.95 11.26
CA LYS A 155 -5.16 26.70 12.52
C LYS A 155 -3.70 26.25 12.32
N PRO A 156 -2.83 26.52 13.30
CA PRO A 156 -1.50 25.91 13.31
C PRO A 156 -1.58 24.38 13.23
N MET A 157 -0.62 23.79 12.55
CA MET A 157 -0.45 22.33 12.52
C MET A 157 0.19 21.91 13.87
N ASP A 158 -0.51 21.07 14.62
CA ASP A 158 -0.09 20.48 15.88
C ASP A 158 -0.60 19.05 16.04
N LEU A 159 -0.53 18.48 17.23
CA LEU A 159 -0.96 17.10 17.48
C LEU A 159 -2.46 16.89 17.23
N ASP A 160 -3.28 17.89 17.50
CA ASP A 160 -4.74 17.81 17.37
C ASP A 160 -5.23 18.26 15.98
N ASN A 161 -4.41 19.03 15.26
CA ASN A 161 -4.73 19.60 13.96
C ASN A 161 -3.66 19.25 12.92
N LYS A 162 -3.61 18.00 12.48
CA LYS A 162 -2.75 17.53 11.41
C LYS A 162 -3.45 16.43 10.61
N PRO A 163 -3.03 16.18 9.36
CA PRO A 163 -3.49 14.99 8.64
C PRO A 163 -3.11 13.73 9.41
N ARG A 164 -3.98 12.72 9.35
CA ARG A 164 -3.67 11.39 9.88
C ARG A 164 -3.06 10.45 8.83
N LEU A 165 -2.90 10.92 7.60
CA LEU A 165 -2.15 10.24 6.54
C LEU A 165 -1.10 11.21 6.01
N MET A 166 0.16 10.82 6.14
CA MET A 166 1.34 11.57 5.70
C MET A 166 2.19 10.72 4.77
N PHE A 167 3.11 11.34 4.05
CA PHE A 167 3.89 10.69 3.03
C PHE A 167 5.38 11.01 3.20
N SER A 168 6.22 9.99 3.10
CA SER A 168 7.65 10.18 2.85
C SER A 168 7.86 10.73 1.44
N ASP A 169 8.90 11.55 1.27
CA ASP A 169 9.31 12.03 -0.04
C ASP A 169 9.79 10.90 -0.97
N GLU A 170 10.04 9.70 -0.44
CA GLU A 170 10.35 8.51 -1.22
C GLU A 170 9.11 7.91 -1.94
N CYS A 171 7.88 8.27 -1.52
CA CYS A 171 6.63 7.78 -2.13
C CYS A 171 6.13 8.71 -3.26
N GLN A 172 7.00 9.03 -4.22
CA GLN A 172 6.72 10.01 -5.27
C GLN A 172 5.65 9.53 -6.26
N ASN A 173 5.61 8.25 -6.59
CA ASN A 173 4.62 7.68 -7.49
C ASN A 173 3.23 7.69 -6.84
N LEU A 174 3.12 7.28 -5.57
CA LEU A 174 1.88 7.37 -4.81
C LEU A 174 1.34 8.81 -4.75
N ILE A 175 2.21 9.77 -4.38
CA ILE A 175 1.85 11.18 -4.30
C ILE A 175 1.36 11.71 -5.65
N SER A 176 2.11 11.44 -6.73
CA SER A 176 1.77 11.86 -8.09
C SER A 176 0.43 11.27 -8.55
N CYS A 177 0.21 9.98 -8.27
CA CYS A 177 -1.02 9.29 -8.61
C CYS A 177 -2.23 9.84 -7.85
N LEU A 178 -2.10 10.05 -6.53
CA LEU A 178 -3.16 10.69 -5.73
C LEU A 178 -3.49 12.11 -6.19
N GLN A 179 -2.49 12.87 -6.67
CA GLN A 179 -2.70 14.22 -7.21
C GLN A 179 -3.39 14.22 -8.57
N ALA A 180 -3.04 13.28 -9.43
CA ALA A 180 -3.54 13.21 -10.81
C ALA A 180 -4.86 12.45 -10.94
N TYR A 181 -5.26 11.67 -9.92
CA TYR A 181 -6.47 10.85 -9.99
C TYR A 181 -7.74 11.66 -10.17
N VAL A 182 -8.54 11.23 -11.14
CA VAL A 182 -9.88 11.77 -11.42
C VAL A 182 -10.90 10.66 -11.19
N PRO A 183 -11.84 10.82 -10.23
CA PRO A 183 -12.89 9.85 -9.99
C PRO A 183 -13.69 9.56 -11.27
N GLY A 184 -13.98 8.28 -11.52
CA GLY A 184 -14.72 7.83 -12.70
C GLY A 184 -13.85 7.49 -13.91
N ASP A 185 -12.58 7.86 -13.97
CA ASP A 185 -11.65 7.43 -15.00
C ASP A 185 -10.96 6.11 -14.58
N LEU A 186 -11.66 5.00 -14.81
CA LEU A 186 -11.19 3.66 -14.44
C LEU A 186 -10.00 3.16 -15.28
N LYS A 187 -9.65 3.87 -16.36
CA LYS A 187 -8.54 3.51 -17.25
C LYS A 187 -7.29 4.35 -17.00
N ALA A 188 -7.39 5.36 -16.15
CA ALA A 188 -6.26 6.23 -15.85
C ALA A 188 -5.16 5.50 -15.08
N ALA A 189 -3.92 5.68 -15.51
CA ALA A 189 -2.73 5.13 -14.87
C ALA A 189 -2.62 5.39 -13.33
N PRO A 190 -3.08 6.54 -12.81
CA PRO A 190 -3.04 6.82 -11.38
C PRO A 190 -3.81 5.85 -10.48
N LYS A 191 -4.73 5.05 -11.04
CA LYS A 191 -5.64 4.20 -10.29
C LYS A 191 -4.93 3.20 -9.36
N ASP A 192 -3.83 2.59 -9.80
CA ASP A 192 -3.22 1.47 -9.08
C ASP A 192 -2.69 1.88 -7.70
N PHE A 193 -1.89 2.95 -7.64
CA PHE A 193 -1.44 3.51 -6.36
C PHE A 193 -2.58 4.08 -5.51
N VAL A 194 -3.64 4.58 -6.15
CA VAL A 194 -4.84 5.02 -5.42
C VAL A 194 -5.56 3.82 -4.80
N ASP A 195 -5.62 2.67 -5.50
CA ASP A 195 -6.27 1.47 -4.98
C ASP A 195 -5.50 0.91 -3.77
N VAL A 196 -4.17 0.81 -3.79
CA VAL A 196 -3.40 0.38 -2.60
C VAL A 196 -3.56 1.33 -1.42
N CYS A 197 -3.59 2.65 -1.66
CA CYS A 197 -3.85 3.63 -0.60
C CYS A 197 -5.29 3.49 -0.05
N ARG A 198 -6.25 3.22 -0.92
CA ARG A 198 -7.66 3.01 -0.58
C ARG A 198 -7.84 1.77 0.28
N TYR A 199 -7.22 0.63 -0.05
CA TYR A 199 -7.27 -0.60 0.74
C TYR A 199 -6.75 -0.37 2.17
N PHE A 200 -5.62 0.31 2.30
CA PHE A 200 -5.09 0.70 3.60
C PHE A 200 -6.09 1.56 4.40
N CYS A 201 -6.62 2.62 3.80
CA CYS A 201 -7.51 3.57 4.49
C CYS A 201 -8.86 2.95 4.88
N ILE A 202 -9.38 1.97 4.10
CA ILE A 202 -10.60 1.23 4.42
C ILE A 202 -10.38 0.28 5.58
N GLY A 203 -9.21 -0.36 5.66
CA GLY A 203 -8.88 -1.31 6.72
C GLY A 203 -8.87 -0.70 8.12
N ASN A 204 -8.91 0.64 8.21
CA ASN A 204 -8.98 1.39 9.47
C ASN A 204 -7.99 0.87 10.52
N PHE A 205 -6.75 0.66 10.10
CA PHE A 205 -5.68 0.18 10.98
C PHE A 205 -5.36 1.24 12.03
N GLU A 206 -5.23 0.79 13.28
CA GLU A 206 -4.94 1.62 14.43
C GLU A 206 -3.57 1.24 15.01
N TYR A 207 -3.00 2.13 15.81
CA TYR A 207 -1.82 1.81 16.61
C TYR A 207 -2.23 0.98 17.82
N PHE A 208 -1.49 -0.09 18.07
CA PHE A 208 -1.58 -0.93 19.26
C PHE A 208 -0.21 -1.04 19.89
N SER A 209 -0.10 -0.74 21.17
CA SER A 209 1.11 -0.97 21.92
C SER A 209 1.33 -2.48 22.16
N GLU A 210 2.58 -2.91 22.38
CA GLU A 210 2.88 -4.32 22.69
C GLU A 210 2.09 -4.82 23.93
N GLU A 211 1.86 -3.97 24.92
CA GLU A 211 1.09 -4.31 26.12
C GLU A 211 -0.39 -4.61 25.79
N GLU A 212 -0.98 -3.89 24.84
CA GLU A 212 -2.37 -4.12 24.38
C GLU A 212 -2.49 -5.41 23.56
N LEU A 213 -1.51 -5.71 22.73
CA LEU A 213 -1.47 -6.97 21.96
C LEU A 213 -1.41 -8.20 22.88
N ILE A 214 -0.62 -8.14 23.96
CA ILE A 214 -0.51 -9.22 24.93
C ILE A 214 -1.82 -9.37 25.73
N SER A 215 -2.51 -8.28 26.06
CA SER A 215 -3.75 -8.30 26.83
C SER A 215 -4.95 -8.88 26.07
N THR A 216 -4.99 -8.71 24.74
CA THR A 216 -6.07 -9.20 23.87
C THR A 216 -5.87 -10.68 23.47
N GLY A 217 -4.64 -11.18 23.47
CA GLY A 217 -4.31 -12.59 23.18
C GLY A 217 -4.61 -13.58 24.30
N GLY A 218 -4.98 -13.12 25.49
CA GLY A 218 -5.22 -13.95 26.70
C GLY A 218 -6.65 -14.48 26.91
N GLY A 219 -7.57 -14.25 26.02
CA GLY A 219 -8.99 -14.59 26.17
C GLY A 219 -9.51 -15.64 25.18
N GLY A 220 -9.00 -16.86 25.25
CA GLY A 220 -9.51 -17.91 24.37
C GLY A 220 -9.22 -19.31 24.85
N TYR A 221 -10.07 -19.84 25.73
CA TYR A 221 -10.32 -21.27 25.91
C TYR A 221 -11.82 -21.51 25.91
#